data_fc6e93170f0f077a0734a76de009e06b
#
_entry.id   fc6e93170f0f077a0734a76de009e06b
#
_cell.length_a   1.000
_cell.length_b   1.000
_cell.length_c   1.000
_cell.angle_alpha   90.00
_cell.angle_beta   90.00
_cell.angle_gamma   90.00
#
_symmetry.space_group_name_H-M   'P 1'
#
loop_
_entity.id
_entity.type
_entity.pdbx_description
1 polymer ?
#
loop_
_entity_poly.entity_id
_entity_poly.type
_entity_poly.pdbx_seq_one_letter_code
_entity_poly.pdbx_strand_id
1 'polypeptide(L)'
;RAFAEGLKHTDNGTLHCVGSRDLDKAIKFAEEWDAPHSAGSYQELAKREDIDAVYVATPHSEHARLATLCMDHGKAVLCEKPMAVNAKQVETMIRCAKENNVLLMEGMWTRFPPLMTEIRNILNSGALGEVKTLQADFGFRPPSRNPNSRLFSKALAGGSMLDIGVYPISLSFMVFGKPSKISTECHLGETGVDEQAAYLFKYSEGQMAVLHSSLEGET
;
A
#
# COMPACT_ATOMS: atom_id res chain seq x y z
N ARG A 1 -4.27 -0.01 13.23
CA ARG A 1 -5.50 0.44 13.94
C ARG A 1 -6.71 0.41 12.99
N ALA A 2 -6.73 1.15 11.87
CA ALA A 2 -7.86 1.18 10.94
C ALA A 2 -8.30 -0.21 10.46
N PHE A 3 -7.36 -1.12 10.14
CA PHE A 3 -7.67 -2.49 9.78
C PHE A 3 -8.33 -3.29 10.93
N ALA A 4 -7.79 -3.17 12.16
CA ALA A 4 -8.36 -3.84 13.33
C ALA A 4 -9.76 -3.31 13.65
N GLU A 5 -9.99 -2.01 13.49
CA GLU A 5 -11.33 -1.42 13.60
C GLU A 5 -12.27 -1.95 12.52
N GLY A 6 -11.79 -2.03 11.27
CA GLY A 6 -12.58 -2.60 10.16
C GLY A 6 -13.02 -4.04 10.42
N LEU A 7 -12.17 -4.87 11.02
CA LEU A 7 -12.51 -6.25 11.34
C LEU A 7 -13.66 -6.39 12.35
N LYS A 8 -13.85 -5.42 13.25
CA LYS A 8 -14.99 -5.43 14.19
C LYS A 8 -16.35 -5.28 13.50
N HIS A 9 -16.37 -4.84 12.25
CA HIS A 9 -17.58 -4.63 11.45
C HIS A 9 -17.76 -5.72 10.37
N THR A 10 -17.04 -6.84 10.48
CA THR A 10 -17.16 -7.97 9.54
C THR A 10 -17.42 -9.27 10.29
N ASP A 11 -18.17 -10.18 9.66
CA ASP A 11 -18.49 -11.49 10.23
C ASP A 11 -17.59 -12.61 9.70
N ASN A 12 -16.64 -12.28 8.79
CA ASN A 12 -15.84 -13.26 8.07
C ASN A 12 -14.34 -13.24 8.44
N GLY A 13 -13.97 -12.50 9.49
CA GLY A 13 -12.59 -12.45 9.97
C GLY A 13 -12.48 -11.94 11.40
N THR A 14 -11.48 -12.45 12.11
CA THR A 14 -11.17 -12.04 13.48
C THR A 14 -9.67 -11.71 13.61
N LEU A 15 -9.34 -10.74 14.44
CA LEU A 15 -7.96 -10.46 14.80
C LEU A 15 -7.48 -11.50 15.81
N HIS A 16 -6.76 -12.51 15.33
CA HIS A 16 -6.37 -13.67 16.17
C HIS A 16 -5.01 -13.49 16.85
N CYS A 17 -4.04 -12.87 16.20
CA CYS A 17 -2.70 -12.68 16.74
C CYS A 17 -2.08 -11.37 16.26
N VAL A 18 -1.32 -10.72 17.14
CA VAL A 18 -0.55 -9.51 16.81
C VAL A 18 0.95 -9.83 16.89
N GLY A 19 1.68 -9.58 15.81
CA GLY A 19 3.12 -9.78 15.74
C GLY A 19 3.91 -8.45 15.73
N SER A 20 4.94 -8.38 16.55
CA SER A 20 5.88 -7.26 16.56
C SER A 20 7.29 -7.75 16.91
N ARG A 21 8.33 -6.96 16.53
CA ARG A 21 9.71 -7.17 17.02
C ARG A 21 9.88 -6.81 18.50
N ASP A 22 8.90 -6.16 19.06
CA ASP A 22 8.80 -5.72 20.45
C ASP A 22 7.56 -6.41 21.04
N LEU A 23 7.77 -7.42 21.88
CA LEU A 23 6.69 -8.23 22.44
C LEU A 23 5.72 -7.39 23.28
N ASP A 24 6.23 -6.44 24.06
CA ASP A 24 5.38 -5.60 24.92
C ASP A 24 4.40 -4.75 24.08
N LYS A 25 4.87 -4.28 22.92
CA LYS A 25 3.98 -3.59 21.97
C LYS A 25 2.96 -4.51 21.33
N ALA A 26 3.34 -5.76 21.04
CA ALA A 26 2.41 -6.76 20.53
C ALA A 26 1.32 -7.08 21.54
N ILE A 27 1.70 -7.33 22.80
CA ILE A 27 0.78 -7.60 23.91
C ILE A 27 -0.19 -6.42 24.10
N LYS A 28 0.35 -5.21 24.25
CA LYS A 28 -0.48 -4.01 24.44
C LYS A 28 -1.48 -3.78 23.30
N PHE A 29 -1.08 -4.04 22.06
CA PHE A 29 -1.98 -3.91 20.90
C PHE A 29 -3.01 -5.05 20.90
N ALA A 30 -2.61 -6.27 21.24
CA ALA A 30 -3.52 -7.41 21.36
C ALA A 30 -4.62 -7.16 22.41
N GLU A 31 -4.24 -6.66 23.59
CA GLU A 31 -5.18 -6.25 24.65
C GLU A 31 -6.12 -5.13 24.20
N GLU A 32 -5.60 -4.11 23.52
CA GLU A 32 -6.41 -2.98 23.04
C GLU A 32 -7.47 -3.43 22.00
N TRP A 33 -7.19 -4.47 21.25
CA TRP A 33 -8.03 -4.93 20.13
C TRP A 33 -8.64 -6.32 20.34
N ASP A 34 -8.64 -6.82 21.55
CA ASP A 34 -9.24 -8.12 21.94
C ASP A 34 -8.67 -9.32 21.17
N ALA A 35 -7.41 -9.24 20.74
CA ALA A 35 -6.74 -10.36 20.08
C ALA A 35 -6.24 -11.36 21.13
N PRO A 36 -6.56 -12.68 21.04
CA PRO A 36 -6.21 -13.67 22.06
C PRO A 36 -4.71 -13.96 22.15
N HIS A 37 -3.93 -13.61 21.10
CA HIS A 37 -2.52 -13.95 21.03
C HIS A 37 -1.63 -12.77 20.62
N SER A 38 -0.38 -12.83 21.05
CA SER A 38 0.71 -11.96 20.63
C SER A 38 1.97 -12.77 20.33
N ALA A 39 2.80 -12.29 19.41
CA ALA A 39 4.07 -12.89 19.02
C ALA A 39 5.20 -11.85 19.09
N GLY A 40 6.33 -12.19 19.67
CA GLY A 40 7.49 -11.31 19.83
C GLY A 40 8.38 -11.24 18.60
N SER A 41 8.03 -11.98 17.55
CA SER A 41 8.70 -11.91 16.26
C SER A 41 7.76 -12.24 15.11
N TYR A 42 8.08 -11.74 13.93
CA TYR A 42 7.33 -12.07 12.71
C TYR A 42 7.49 -13.54 12.30
N GLN A 43 8.61 -14.15 12.66
CA GLN A 43 8.88 -15.58 12.45
C GLN A 43 7.95 -16.47 13.30
N GLU A 44 7.76 -16.10 14.56
CA GLU A 44 6.85 -16.77 15.47
C GLU A 44 5.42 -16.68 14.97
N LEU A 45 4.97 -15.47 14.56
CA LEU A 45 3.64 -15.27 13.98
C LEU A 45 3.45 -16.12 12.72
N ALA A 46 4.41 -16.10 11.78
CA ALA A 46 4.29 -16.82 10.50
C ALA A 46 4.17 -18.34 10.68
N LYS A 47 4.81 -18.92 11.71
CA LYS A 47 4.80 -20.36 12.01
C LYS A 47 3.51 -20.86 12.67
N ARG A 48 2.64 -19.98 13.15
CA ARG A 48 1.41 -20.39 13.83
C ARG A 48 0.47 -21.10 12.85
N GLU A 49 -0.03 -22.27 13.24
CA GLU A 49 -0.95 -23.07 12.42
C GLU A 49 -2.39 -22.55 12.49
N ASP A 50 -2.73 -21.80 13.54
CA ASP A 50 -4.05 -21.21 13.80
C ASP A 50 -4.29 -19.85 13.15
N ILE A 51 -3.46 -19.45 12.17
CA ILE A 51 -3.60 -18.24 11.37
C ILE A 51 -3.80 -18.62 9.91
N ASP A 52 -4.87 -18.10 9.29
CA ASP A 52 -5.17 -18.29 7.87
C ASP A 52 -4.51 -17.24 6.98
N ALA A 53 -4.51 -15.98 7.43
CA ALA A 53 -4.02 -14.84 6.67
C ALA A 53 -3.28 -13.84 7.56
N VAL A 54 -2.32 -13.12 6.96
CA VAL A 54 -1.54 -12.09 7.66
C VAL A 54 -1.72 -10.74 6.96
N TYR A 55 -2.09 -9.73 7.74
CA TYR A 55 -2.06 -8.34 7.31
C TYR A 55 -0.69 -7.72 7.64
N VAL A 56 0.07 -7.39 6.61
CA VAL A 56 1.41 -6.79 6.74
C VAL A 56 1.28 -5.27 6.69
N ALA A 57 1.52 -4.62 7.83
CA ALA A 57 1.41 -3.15 8.02
C ALA A 57 2.69 -2.57 8.67
N THR A 58 3.83 -3.05 8.24
CA THR A 58 5.16 -2.59 8.66
C THR A 58 5.62 -1.39 7.82
N PRO A 59 6.81 -0.79 8.06
CA PRO A 59 7.38 0.17 7.11
C PRO A 59 7.56 -0.45 5.71
N HIS A 60 7.45 0.38 4.67
CA HIS A 60 7.49 -0.04 3.26
C HIS A 60 8.68 -0.93 2.91
N SER A 61 9.87 -0.62 3.49
CA SER A 61 11.10 -1.40 3.29
C SER A 61 11.00 -2.87 3.73
N GLU A 62 10.05 -3.22 4.61
CA GLU A 62 9.88 -4.55 5.16
C GLU A 62 8.78 -5.37 4.47
N HIS A 63 7.93 -4.73 3.66
CA HIS A 63 6.75 -5.38 3.07
C HIS A 63 7.10 -6.65 2.31
N ALA A 64 8.03 -6.58 1.36
CA ALA A 64 8.39 -7.73 0.53
C ALA A 64 8.95 -8.90 1.36
N ARG A 65 9.87 -8.60 2.28
CA ARG A 65 10.50 -9.62 3.12
C ARG A 65 9.49 -10.31 4.02
N LEU A 66 8.60 -9.55 4.67
CA LEU A 66 7.64 -10.10 5.62
C LEU A 66 6.48 -10.80 4.94
N ALA A 67 6.01 -10.27 3.81
CA ALA A 67 5.00 -10.95 3.02
C ALA A 67 5.52 -12.31 2.50
N THR A 68 6.74 -12.35 1.96
CA THR A 68 7.38 -13.60 1.51
C THR A 68 7.53 -14.58 2.68
N LEU A 69 8.01 -14.11 3.84
CA LEU A 69 8.11 -14.94 5.04
C LEU A 69 6.77 -15.61 5.41
N CYS A 70 5.67 -14.86 5.39
CA CYS A 70 4.35 -15.41 5.72
C CYS A 70 3.86 -16.40 4.66
N MET A 71 4.06 -16.09 3.39
CA MET A 71 3.67 -16.97 2.28
C MET A 71 4.47 -18.27 2.25
N ASP A 72 5.77 -18.25 2.59
CA ASP A 72 6.61 -19.45 2.73
C ASP A 72 6.15 -20.39 3.86
N HIS A 73 5.34 -19.87 4.81
CA HIS A 73 4.67 -20.64 5.84
C HIS A 73 3.18 -20.92 5.51
N GLY A 74 2.79 -20.81 4.25
CA GLY A 74 1.45 -21.15 3.77
C GLY A 74 0.36 -20.14 4.13
N LYS A 75 0.71 -18.91 4.53
CA LYS A 75 -0.28 -17.88 4.91
C LYS A 75 -0.67 -17.03 3.71
N ALA A 76 -1.97 -16.78 3.53
CA ALA A 76 -2.43 -15.71 2.66
C ALA A 76 -1.95 -14.34 3.19
N VAL A 77 -1.67 -13.40 2.31
CA VAL A 77 -1.15 -12.08 2.71
C VAL A 77 -1.95 -10.94 2.10
N LEU A 78 -2.44 -10.05 2.96
CA LEU A 78 -2.83 -8.69 2.61
C LEU A 78 -1.69 -7.76 3.00
N CYS A 79 -1.00 -7.20 2.01
CA CYS A 79 0.13 -6.29 2.23
C CYS A 79 -0.32 -4.84 2.07
N GLU A 80 -0.01 -3.97 3.03
CA GLU A 80 -0.25 -2.53 2.90
C GLU A 80 0.41 -1.95 1.64
N LYS A 81 -0.18 -0.86 1.18
CA LYS A 81 0.38 -0.07 0.08
C LYS A 81 1.61 0.75 0.56
N PRO A 82 2.58 0.96 -0.30
CA PRO A 82 2.80 0.28 -1.58
C PRO A 82 3.17 -1.19 -1.33
N MET A 83 2.78 -2.10 -2.22
CA MET A 83 3.06 -3.53 -2.05
C MET A 83 4.53 -3.80 -1.77
N ALA A 84 5.44 -3.10 -2.46
CA ALA A 84 6.87 -3.11 -2.19
C ALA A 84 7.53 -1.82 -2.72
N VAL A 85 8.82 -1.66 -2.46
CA VAL A 85 9.57 -0.44 -2.84
C VAL A 85 10.02 -0.41 -4.32
N ASN A 86 9.89 -1.51 -5.04
CA ASN A 86 10.19 -1.60 -6.47
C ASN A 86 9.55 -2.83 -7.13
N ALA A 87 9.48 -2.82 -8.47
CA ALA A 87 8.88 -3.88 -9.27
C ALA A 87 9.54 -5.25 -9.03
N LYS A 88 10.86 -5.34 -8.89
CA LYS A 88 11.58 -6.60 -8.66
C LYS A 88 11.14 -7.29 -7.36
N GLN A 89 10.90 -6.52 -6.30
CA GLN A 89 10.36 -7.06 -5.05
C GLN A 89 8.94 -7.56 -5.24
N VAL A 90 8.09 -6.80 -5.94
CA VAL A 90 6.70 -7.22 -6.26
C VAL A 90 6.69 -8.52 -7.07
N GLU A 91 7.53 -8.65 -8.09
CA GLU A 91 7.68 -9.87 -8.89
C GLU A 91 8.10 -11.07 -8.02
N THR A 92 8.99 -10.85 -7.05
CA THR A 92 9.40 -11.89 -6.08
C THR A 92 8.23 -12.30 -5.20
N MET A 93 7.46 -11.35 -4.68
CA MET A 93 6.26 -11.65 -3.86
C MET A 93 5.22 -12.43 -4.66
N ILE A 94 4.93 -12.01 -5.91
CA ILE A 94 3.97 -12.69 -6.79
C ILE A 94 4.42 -14.13 -7.09
N ARG A 95 5.71 -14.34 -7.35
CA ARG A 95 6.27 -15.68 -7.57
C ARG A 95 6.12 -16.55 -6.32
N CYS A 96 6.51 -16.04 -5.16
CA CYS A 96 6.36 -16.75 -3.88
C CYS A 96 4.90 -17.13 -3.59
N ALA A 97 3.94 -16.24 -3.82
CA ALA A 97 2.52 -16.54 -3.67
C ALA A 97 2.07 -17.70 -4.57
N LYS A 98 2.52 -17.72 -5.83
CA LYS A 98 2.21 -18.81 -6.78
C LYS A 98 2.85 -20.13 -6.38
N GLU A 99 4.12 -20.12 -5.99
CA GLU A 99 4.87 -21.32 -5.57
C GLU A 99 4.26 -21.96 -4.32
N ASN A 100 3.76 -21.16 -3.39
CA ASN A 100 3.12 -21.63 -2.16
C ASN A 100 1.59 -21.81 -2.29
N ASN A 101 1.01 -21.49 -3.46
CA ASN A 101 -0.44 -21.55 -3.72
C ASN A 101 -1.29 -20.79 -2.69
N VAL A 102 -0.86 -19.58 -2.33
CA VAL A 102 -1.55 -18.69 -1.37
C VAL A 102 -1.95 -17.37 -2.03
N LEU A 103 -2.96 -16.71 -1.44
CA LEU A 103 -3.39 -15.38 -1.90
C LEU A 103 -2.37 -14.32 -1.48
N LEU A 104 -2.02 -13.44 -2.43
CA LEU A 104 -1.34 -12.17 -2.16
C LEU A 104 -2.20 -11.02 -2.70
N MET A 105 -2.49 -10.04 -1.86
CA MET A 105 -3.28 -8.87 -2.21
C MET A 105 -2.63 -7.59 -1.68
N GLU A 106 -2.66 -6.51 -2.47
CA GLU A 106 -2.25 -5.18 -2.02
C GLU A 106 -3.38 -4.45 -1.33
N GLY A 107 -3.09 -3.81 -0.21
CA GLY A 107 -4.03 -2.99 0.56
C GLY A 107 -4.32 -1.62 -0.07
N MET A 108 -4.55 -1.55 -1.38
CA MET A 108 -4.96 -0.33 -2.08
C MET A 108 -6.45 -0.07 -1.84
N TRP A 109 -6.77 0.35 -0.64
CA TRP A 109 -8.13 0.49 -0.12
C TRP A 109 -9.02 1.40 -0.98
N THR A 110 -8.44 2.41 -1.64
CA THR A 110 -9.16 3.34 -2.52
C THR A 110 -9.84 2.66 -3.71
N ARG A 111 -9.53 1.39 -4.01
CA ARG A 111 -10.21 0.62 -5.05
C ARG A 111 -11.56 0.02 -4.64
N PHE A 112 -11.84 -0.04 -3.34
CA PHE A 112 -12.97 -0.79 -2.77
C PHE A 112 -14.16 0.05 -2.30
N PRO A 113 -14.09 1.38 -2.06
CA PRO A 113 -15.28 2.15 -1.72
C PRO A 113 -16.39 1.97 -2.77
N PRO A 114 -17.67 1.91 -2.37
CA PRO A 114 -18.81 1.76 -3.30
C PRO A 114 -18.79 2.79 -4.43
N LEU A 115 -18.40 4.04 -4.13
CA LEU A 115 -18.26 5.11 -5.12
C LEU A 115 -17.28 4.73 -6.25
N MET A 116 -16.18 4.02 -5.93
CA MET A 116 -15.23 3.60 -6.96
C MET A 116 -15.78 2.52 -7.89
N THR A 117 -16.74 1.73 -7.42
CA THR A 117 -17.48 0.80 -8.27
C THR A 117 -18.36 1.58 -9.25
N GLU A 118 -19.06 2.61 -8.77
CA GLU A 118 -19.88 3.45 -9.62
C GLU A 118 -19.07 4.24 -10.65
N ILE A 119 -17.93 4.79 -10.25
CA ILE A 119 -16.99 5.45 -11.18
C ILE A 119 -16.57 4.49 -12.30
N ARG A 120 -16.22 3.23 -11.97
CA ARG A 120 -15.90 2.22 -13.00
C ARG A 120 -17.07 1.92 -13.92
N ASN A 121 -18.28 1.85 -13.40
CA ASN A 121 -19.50 1.65 -14.20
C ASN A 121 -19.72 2.82 -15.17
N ILE A 122 -19.59 4.05 -14.70
CA ILE A 122 -19.73 5.25 -15.54
C ILE A 122 -18.67 5.28 -16.65
N LEU A 123 -17.41 4.99 -16.32
CA LEU A 123 -16.32 4.90 -17.31
C LEU A 123 -16.61 3.83 -18.36
N ASN A 124 -17.02 2.64 -17.95
CA ASN A 124 -17.28 1.50 -18.83
C ASN A 124 -18.55 1.67 -19.68
N SER A 125 -19.54 2.43 -19.21
CA SER A 125 -20.78 2.70 -19.96
C SER A 125 -20.61 3.63 -21.13
N GLY A 126 -19.48 4.34 -21.22
CA GLY A 126 -19.23 5.37 -22.22
C GLY A 126 -20.01 6.67 -21.98
N ALA A 127 -20.65 6.85 -20.83
CA ALA A 127 -21.43 8.06 -20.51
C ALA A 127 -20.61 9.35 -20.55
N LEU A 128 -19.27 9.25 -20.30
CA LEU A 128 -18.34 10.38 -20.41
C LEU A 128 -17.77 10.57 -21.83
N GLY A 129 -18.17 9.74 -22.79
CA GLY A 129 -17.50 9.66 -24.07
C GLY A 129 -16.07 9.14 -23.94
N GLU A 130 -15.21 9.49 -24.88
CA GLU A 130 -13.80 9.09 -24.83
C GLU A 130 -13.01 9.94 -23.83
N VAL A 131 -12.59 9.35 -22.73
CA VAL A 131 -11.78 10.04 -21.71
C VAL A 131 -10.37 10.27 -22.25
N LYS A 132 -9.96 11.53 -22.37
CA LYS A 132 -8.65 11.92 -22.93
C LYS A 132 -7.65 12.38 -21.88
N THR A 133 -8.12 12.94 -20.78
CA THR A 133 -7.24 13.52 -19.76
C THR A 133 -7.69 13.12 -18.37
N LEU A 134 -6.73 12.78 -17.50
CA LEU A 134 -6.89 12.60 -16.06
C LEU A 134 -5.95 13.56 -15.35
N GLN A 135 -6.49 14.29 -14.37
CA GLN A 135 -5.69 15.03 -13.41
C GLN A 135 -6.02 14.52 -12.02
N ALA A 136 -5.00 14.21 -11.24
CA ALA A 136 -5.17 13.77 -9.87
C ALA A 136 -3.94 14.11 -9.03
N ASP A 137 -4.18 14.54 -7.82
CA ASP A 137 -3.14 14.89 -6.87
C ASP A 137 -3.49 14.39 -5.48
N PHE A 138 -2.47 14.23 -4.66
CA PHE A 138 -2.60 13.99 -3.24
C PHE A 138 -1.44 14.65 -2.50
N GLY A 139 -1.78 15.62 -1.67
CA GLY A 139 -0.81 16.30 -0.82
C GLY A 139 -1.32 16.43 0.61
N PHE A 140 -0.40 16.38 1.56
CA PHE A 140 -0.63 16.79 2.93
C PHE A 140 0.67 17.26 3.57
N ARG A 141 0.56 18.16 4.52
CA ARG A 141 1.71 18.63 5.29
C ARG A 141 1.77 17.91 6.64
N PRO A 142 2.77 17.04 6.87
CA PRO A 142 2.94 16.40 8.17
C PRO A 142 3.17 17.42 9.28
N PRO A 143 2.66 17.19 10.50
CA PRO A 143 2.81 18.13 11.61
C PRO A 143 4.26 18.29 12.09
N SER A 144 5.13 17.33 11.73
CA SER A 144 6.57 17.41 12.01
C SER A 144 7.37 16.74 10.91
N ARG A 145 8.60 17.23 10.69
CA ARG A 145 9.57 16.71 9.71
C ARG A 145 10.64 15.87 10.42
N ASN A 146 10.22 14.86 11.17
CA ASN A 146 11.16 13.97 11.84
C ASN A 146 11.88 13.07 10.81
N PRO A 147 13.21 13.19 10.63
CA PRO A 147 13.98 12.45 9.64
C PRO A 147 13.97 10.92 9.87
N ASN A 148 13.66 10.48 11.09
CA ASN A 148 13.56 9.05 11.44
C ASN A 148 12.15 8.48 11.28
N SER A 149 11.17 9.31 10.91
CA SER A 149 9.80 8.82 10.69
C SER A 149 9.70 8.03 9.39
N ARG A 150 8.63 7.23 9.25
CA ARG A 150 8.34 6.47 8.03
C ARG A 150 8.21 7.34 6.76
N LEU A 151 7.87 8.62 6.90
CA LEU A 151 7.69 9.54 5.77
C LEU A 151 9.02 10.07 5.25
N PHE A 152 9.97 10.35 6.14
CA PHE A 152 11.20 11.05 5.81
C PHE A 152 12.46 10.17 5.88
N SER A 153 12.35 8.93 6.37
CA SER A 153 13.51 8.02 6.45
C SER A 153 13.67 7.22 5.15
N LYS A 154 14.81 7.45 4.45
CA LYS A 154 15.17 6.67 3.26
C LYS A 154 15.32 5.18 3.57
N ALA A 155 15.82 4.82 4.77
CA ALA A 155 15.96 3.44 5.21
C ALA A 155 14.61 2.72 5.39
N LEU A 156 13.55 3.47 5.66
CA LEU A 156 12.18 2.95 5.76
C LEU A 156 11.40 3.05 4.44
N ALA A 157 12.07 3.44 3.35
CA ALA A 157 11.46 3.73 2.05
C ALA A 157 10.36 4.80 2.16
N GLY A 158 10.70 5.93 2.80
CA GLY A 158 9.88 7.13 2.86
C GLY A 158 9.79 7.83 1.50
N GLY A 159 9.13 8.97 1.49
CA GLY A 159 8.92 9.79 0.31
C GLY A 159 7.46 9.90 -0.10
N SER A 160 7.13 10.97 -0.80
CA SER A 160 5.76 11.27 -1.23
C SER A 160 5.24 10.25 -2.24
N MET A 161 6.08 9.81 -3.18
CA MET A 161 5.68 8.87 -4.23
C MET A 161 5.17 7.56 -3.65
N LEU A 162 5.95 6.92 -2.77
CA LEU A 162 5.59 5.62 -2.20
C LEU A 162 4.46 5.73 -1.17
N ASP A 163 4.38 6.82 -0.40
CA ASP A 163 3.33 6.94 0.62
C ASP A 163 1.99 7.38 0.04
N ILE A 164 1.96 8.40 -0.81
CA ILE A 164 0.73 9.01 -1.32
C ILE A 164 0.63 9.09 -2.84
N GLY A 165 1.75 9.20 -3.56
CA GLY A 165 1.77 9.21 -5.03
C GLY A 165 1.20 7.93 -5.65
N VAL A 166 1.26 6.82 -4.94
CA VAL A 166 0.65 5.54 -5.35
C VAL A 166 -0.86 5.66 -5.58
N TYR A 167 -1.57 6.58 -4.92
CA TYR A 167 -3.02 6.76 -5.10
C TYR A 167 -3.38 7.37 -6.46
N PRO A 168 -2.88 8.56 -6.85
CA PRO A 168 -3.13 9.09 -8.19
C PRO A 168 -2.55 8.19 -9.29
N ILE A 169 -1.41 7.52 -9.07
CA ILE A 169 -0.86 6.52 -10.00
C ILE A 169 -1.84 5.35 -10.16
N SER A 170 -2.34 4.76 -9.06
CA SER A 170 -3.31 3.67 -9.11
C SER A 170 -4.62 4.06 -9.80
N LEU A 171 -5.10 5.30 -9.58
CA LEU A 171 -6.27 5.82 -10.27
C LEU A 171 -6.03 5.92 -11.79
N SER A 172 -4.86 6.43 -12.21
CA SER A 172 -4.48 6.52 -13.61
C SER A 172 -4.43 5.14 -14.30
N PHE A 173 -3.88 4.12 -13.60
CA PHE A 173 -3.91 2.74 -14.10
C PHE A 173 -5.32 2.15 -14.15
N MET A 174 -6.21 2.55 -13.27
CA MET A 174 -7.62 2.12 -13.30
C MET A 174 -8.34 2.68 -14.53
N VAL A 175 -8.06 3.94 -14.90
CA VAL A 175 -8.76 4.63 -16.00
C VAL A 175 -8.19 4.26 -17.37
N PHE A 176 -6.85 4.24 -17.50
CA PHE A 176 -6.17 4.14 -18.79
C PHE A 176 -5.29 2.89 -18.94
N GLY A 177 -5.10 2.12 -17.88
CA GLY A 177 -4.15 0.99 -17.91
C GLY A 177 -2.70 1.42 -17.87
N LYS A 178 -1.82 0.66 -18.53
CA LYS A 178 -0.38 0.87 -18.52
C LYS A 178 0.03 2.01 -19.45
N PRO A 179 0.75 3.06 -18.98
CA PRO A 179 1.25 4.12 -19.84
C PRO A 179 2.34 3.65 -20.80
N SER A 180 2.41 4.25 -21.98
CA SER A 180 3.47 4.01 -22.97
C SER A 180 4.73 4.82 -22.68
N LYS A 181 4.60 5.95 -21.98
CA LYS A 181 5.73 6.80 -21.55
C LYS A 181 5.42 7.46 -20.22
N ILE A 182 6.43 7.54 -19.36
CA ILE A 182 6.40 8.26 -18.09
C ILE A 182 7.50 9.32 -18.11
N SER A 183 7.16 10.54 -17.72
CA SER A 183 8.09 11.62 -17.41
C SER A 183 7.80 12.11 -15.99
N THR A 184 8.85 12.41 -15.22
CA THR A 184 8.70 12.80 -13.82
C THR A 184 9.78 13.79 -13.42
N GLU A 185 9.42 14.69 -12.51
CA GLU A 185 10.32 15.57 -11.79
C GLU A 185 9.99 15.49 -10.30
N CYS A 186 11.01 15.58 -9.45
CA CYS A 186 10.82 15.55 -8.01
C CYS A 186 11.76 16.50 -7.28
N HIS A 187 11.30 16.97 -6.13
CA HIS A 187 12.14 17.64 -5.14
C HIS A 187 12.54 16.63 -4.06
N LEU A 188 13.86 16.45 -3.90
CA LEU A 188 14.40 15.63 -2.80
C LEU A 188 14.67 16.53 -1.60
N GLY A 189 14.12 16.15 -0.45
CA GLY A 189 14.39 16.82 0.81
C GLY A 189 15.75 16.46 1.41
N GLU A 190 16.06 17.01 2.59
CA GLU A 190 17.34 16.83 3.29
C GLU A 190 17.72 15.37 3.56
N THR A 191 16.74 14.50 3.73
CA THR A 191 16.97 13.06 3.98
C THR A 191 17.16 12.24 2.72
N GLY A 192 17.03 12.87 1.53
CA GLY A 192 17.15 12.23 0.23
C GLY A 192 15.96 11.39 -0.20
N VAL A 193 14.79 11.59 0.44
CA VAL A 193 13.52 11.10 -0.08
C VAL A 193 12.83 12.19 -0.89
N ASP A 194 11.96 11.81 -1.82
CA ASP A 194 11.12 12.76 -2.53
C ASP A 194 10.05 13.34 -1.60
N GLU A 195 10.05 14.65 -1.42
CA GLU A 195 9.04 15.34 -0.63
C GLU A 195 7.92 15.92 -1.49
N GLN A 196 8.19 16.06 -2.78
CA GLN A 196 7.24 16.48 -3.79
C GLN A 196 7.60 15.85 -5.13
N ALA A 197 6.61 15.36 -5.89
CA ALA A 197 6.85 14.81 -7.23
C ALA A 197 5.67 15.04 -8.16
N ALA A 198 5.97 15.31 -9.44
CA ALA A 198 5.01 15.40 -10.53
C ALA A 198 5.26 14.29 -11.54
N TYR A 199 4.18 13.70 -12.05
CA TYR A 199 4.24 12.60 -13.01
C TYR A 199 3.36 12.93 -14.22
N LEU A 200 3.94 12.81 -15.42
CA LEU A 200 3.22 12.94 -16.68
C LEU A 200 3.23 11.59 -17.37
N PHE A 201 2.05 10.97 -17.49
CA PHE A 201 1.85 9.70 -18.17
C PHE A 201 1.25 9.95 -19.55
N LYS A 202 1.84 9.35 -20.58
CA LYS A 202 1.30 9.33 -21.93
C LYS A 202 0.90 7.91 -22.31
N TYR A 203 -0.22 7.78 -22.98
CA TYR A 203 -0.78 6.51 -23.45
C TYR A 203 -0.76 6.44 -24.97
N SER A 204 -0.85 5.22 -25.54
CA SER A 204 -0.68 4.96 -26.98
C SER A 204 -1.71 5.66 -27.86
N GLU A 205 -2.94 5.84 -27.37
CA GLU A 205 -4.05 6.46 -28.11
C GLU A 205 -4.21 7.97 -27.84
N GLY A 206 -3.18 8.59 -27.28
CA GLY A 206 -3.10 10.03 -27.07
C GLY A 206 -3.66 10.53 -25.74
N GLN A 207 -4.16 9.65 -24.87
CA GLN A 207 -4.58 10.04 -23.52
C GLN A 207 -3.37 10.48 -22.70
N MET A 208 -3.63 11.33 -21.70
CA MET A 208 -2.60 11.83 -20.78
C MET A 208 -3.13 11.85 -19.34
N ALA A 209 -2.25 11.48 -18.38
CA ALA A 209 -2.50 11.74 -16.97
C ALA A 209 -1.44 12.69 -16.42
N VAL A 210 -1.90 13.71 -15.67
CA VAL A 210 -1.06 14.67 -14.93
C VAL A 210 -1.29 14.41 -13.45
N LEU A 211 -0.26 13.90 -12.79
CA LEU A 211 -0.37 13.43 -11.42
C LEU A 211 0.65 14.15 -10.53
N HIS A 212 0.31 14.32 -9.27
CA HIS A 212 1.19 14.99 -8.32
C HIS A 212 1.06 14.36 -6.93
N SER A 213 2.17 14.40 -6.17
CA SER A 213 2.18 14.06 -4.75
C SER A 213 3.06 15.03 -3.95
N SER A 214 2.66 15.39 -2.73
CA SER A 214 3.40 16.35 -1.91
C SER A 214 3.29 16.07 -0.41
N LEU A 215 4.42 16.14 0.29
CA LEU A 215 4.51 16.23 1.75
C LEU A 215 4.73 17.70 2.21
N GLU A 216 4.65 18.68 1.28
CA GLU A 216 4.90 20.10 1.52
C GLU A 216 3.62 20.94 1.62
N GLY A 217 2.53 20.48 1.03
CA GLY A 217 1.28 21.21 0.95
C GLY A 217 0.07 20.30 0.88
N GLU A 218 -1.06 20.81 1.32
CA GLU A 218 -2.37 20.16 1.19
C GLU A 218 -2.95 20.42 -0.20
N THR A 219 -3.62 19.42 -0.78
CA THR A 219 -4.34 19.50 -2.06
C THR A 219 -5.78 19.05 -1.90
#